data_0b4dbdc10d8353b586679833af96b65c
#
_entry.id   0b4dbdc10d8353b586679833af96b65c
#
_cell.length_a   1.000
_cell.length_b   1.000
_cell.length_c   1.000
_cell.angle_alpha   90.00
_cell.angle_beta   90.00
_cell.angle_gamma   90.00
#
_symmetry.space_group_name_H-M   'P 1'
#
loop_
_entity.id
_entity.type
_entity.pdbx_description
1 polymer ?
#
loop_
_entity_poly.entity_id
_entity_poly.type
_entity_poly.pdbx_seq_one_letter_code
_entity_poly.pdbx_strand_id
1 'polypeptide(L)'
;MILLGVRVIGNPGEKIGNPLALEERNPAQIPAQPAGSSTIATTSGSNGHAPTTFPIEGLSPYQNNWTIKARVTQKSDIKTWSNSKGEGKLFNVTLVDSTGEIRATAFNAVVDEFYSRLEMGNVYYISKARVNFAKKKFNNLSNDYELTLEKNSQIEEVSSLSYDILTGLADIVFG
;
A
#
# COMPACT_ATOMS: atom_id res chain seq x y z
N MET A 1 -36.63 44.51 -3.08
CA MET A 1 -36.19 43.63 -2.00
C MET A 1 -37.28 42.57 -1.85
N ILE A 2 -37.07 41.39 -2.47
CA ILE A 2 -38.08 40.32 -2.53
C ILE A 2 -37.60 39.18 -1.61
N LEU A 3 -38.31 38.96 -0.51
CA LEU A 3 -38.11 37.88 0.39
C LEU A 3 -38.85 36.65 -0.16
N LEU A 4 -38.09 35.67 -0.65
CA LEU A 4 -38.61 34.34 -0.98
C LEU A 4 -38.73 33.52 0.31
N GLY A 5 -39.97 33.32 0.74
CA GLY A 5 -40.28 32.45 1.90
C GLY A 5 -40.00 30.99 1.56
N VAL A 6 -39.16 30.35 2.37
CA VAL A 6 -38.95 28.92 2.34
C VAL A 6 -40.11 28.23 3.08
N ARG A 7 -40.90 27.48 2.34
CA ARG A 7 -42.00 26.67 2.93
C ARG A 7 -41.46 25.29 3.25
N VAL A 8 -41.29 25.00 4.53
CA VAL A 8 -40.96 23.66 4.99
C VAL A 8 -42.20 22.78 4.88
N ILE A 9 -42.18 21.82 3.96
CA ILE A 9 -43.19 20.77 3.86
C ILE A 9 -42.57 19.50 4.49
N GLY A 10 -42.68 19.38 5.79
CA GLY A 10 -42.30 18.18 6.52
C GLY A 10 -43.34 17.94 7.61
N ASN A 11 -44.02 16.80 7.53
CA ASN A 11 -44.97 16.38 8.53
C ASN A 11 -44.22 15.88 9.79
N PRO A 12 -44.37 16.49 10.98
CA PRO A 12 -43.66 16.06 12.17
C PRO A 12 -44.40 14.90 12.87
N GLY A 13 -44.32 13.71 12.28
CA GLY A 13 -45.05 12.57 12.86
C GLY A 13 -44.62 11.19 12.42
N GLU A 14 -43.68 11.08 11.52
CA GLU A 14 -43.23 9.76 11.09
C GLU A 14 -42.03 9.31 11.90
N LYS A 15 -42.26 8.44 12.88
CA LYS A 15 -41.21 7.72 13.62
C LYS A 15 -40.54 6.74 12.68
N ILE A 16 -39.33 7.08 12.25
CA ILE A 16 -38.46 6.17 11.52
C ILE A 16 -37.73 5.31 12.56
N GLY A 17 -38.05 4.02 12.57
CA GLY A 17 -37.34 3.01 13.35
C GLY A 17 -38.03 2.62 14.65
N ASN A 18 -38.53 1.40 14.67
CA ASN A 18 -38.95 0.72 15.88
C ASN A 18 -37.71 0.05 16.51
N PRO A 19 -37.16 0.51 17.63
CA PRO A 19 -36.07 -0.19 18.28
C PRO A 19 -36.63 -1.49 18.89
N LEU A 20 -36.19 -2.63 18.34
CA LEU A 20 -36.41 -3.92 18.99
C LEU A 20 -35.60 -3.94 20.28
N ALA A 21 -36.31 -4.12 21.39
CA ALA A 21 -35.72 -4.34 22.70
C ALA A 21 -34.78 -5.55 22.64
N LEU A 22 -33.55 -5.39 23.10
CA LEU A 22 -32.63 -6.48 23.38
C LEU A 22 -33.22 -7.33 24.49
N GLU A 23 -33.69 -8.54 24.15
CA GLU A 23 -33.98 -9.56 25.14
C GLU A 23 -32.70 -9.90 25.89
N GLU A 24 -32.73 -9.75 27.21
CA GLU A 24 -31.72 -10.27 28.12
C GLU A 24 -31.66 -11.78 27.97
N ARG A 25 -30.63 -12.28 27.31
CA ARG A 25 -30.30 -13.72 27.30
C ARG A 25 -29.66 -14.09 28.62
N ASN A 26 -30.38 -14.92 29.36
CA ASN A 26 -29.96 -15.62 30.55
C ASN A 26 -28.64 -16.38 30.31
N PRO A 27 -27.61 -16.25 31.19
CA PRO A 27 -26.32 -16.93 31.02
C PRO A 27 -26.34 -18.35 31.61
N ALA A 28 -27.00 -19.28 30.97
CA ALA A 28 -26.85 -20.70 31.30
C ALA A 28 -27.23 -21.56 30.10
N GLN A 29 -26.23 -21.99 29.40
CA GLN A 29 -26.09 -23.16 28.54
C GLN A 29 -25.33 -22.83 27.22
N ILE A 30 -24.02 -22.91 27.31
CA ILE A 30 -23.17 -23.06 26.15
C ILE A 30 -22.38 -24.37 26.33
N PRO A 31 -22.56 -25.37 25.45
CA PRO A 31 -21.65 -26.52 25.42
C PRO A 31 -20.30 -26.04 24.91
N ALA A 32 -19.26 -26.38 25.63
CA ALA A 32 -17.87 -26.05 25.29
C ALA A 32 -17.49 -26.69 23.95
N GLN A 33 -17.21 -25.86 22.95
CA GLN A 33 -16.38 -26.22 21.80
C GLN A 33 -14.96 -25.69 22.02
N PRO A 34 -13.92 -26.47 21.67
CA PRO A 34 -12.54 -26.09 21.98
C PRO A 34 -12.12 -24.86 21.20
N ALA A 35 -11.67 -23.88 21.93
CA ALA A 35 -11.08 -22.65 21.41
C ALA A 35 -9.82 -22.98 20.63
N GLY A 36 -9.87 -22.86 19.30
CA GLY A 36 -8.71 -22.66 18.48
C GLY A 36 -8.14 -21.27 18.73
N SER A 37 -7.20 -21.19 19.65
CA SER A 37 -6.42 -19.98 19.93
C SER A 37 -5.55 -19.65 18.73
N SER A 38 -6.00 -18.76 17.87
CA SER A 38 -5.11 -18.06 16.92
C SER A 38 -4.52 -16.85 17.63
N THR A 39 -3.57 -17.11 18.51
CA THR A 39 -2.66 -16.09 19.00
C THR A 39 -1.80 -15.65 17.83
N ILE A 40 -2.05 -14.44 17.30
CA ILE A 40 -1.11 -13.78 16.40
C ILE A 40 0.09 -13.40 17.27
N ALA A 41 1.05 -14.31 17.36
CA ALA A 41 2.34 -14.01 17.93
C ALA A 41 3.09 -13.11 16.95
N THR A 42 3.27 -11.86 17.35
CA THR A 42 4.30 -10.97 16.80
C THR A 42 5.66 -11.54 17.20
N THR A 43 6.17 -12.46 16.41
CA THR A 43 7.57 -12.87 16.49
C THR A 43 8.36 -12.08 15.46
N SER A 44 9.07 -11.07 15.93
CA SER A 44 10.26 -10.56 15.25
C SER A 44 11.33 -11.64 15.32
N GLY A 45 11.34 -12.53 14.33
CA GLY A 45 12.34 -13.56 14.12
C GLY A 45 12.65 -13.61 12.64
N SER A 46 13.90 -13.32 12.30
CA SER A 46 14.48 -13.44 10.96
C SER A 46 14.56 -14.93 10.54
N ASN A 47 13.45 -15.50 10.16
CA ASN A 47 13.37 -16.75 9.43
C ASN A 47 12.78 -16.43 8.07
N GLY A 48 13.47 -16.81 6.99
CA GLY A 48 13.24 -16.51 5.58
C GLY A 48 11.83 -16.78 5.01
N HIS A 49 10.82 -16.25 5.68
CA HIS A 49 9.45 -16.20 5.17
C HIS A 49 9.29 -14.89 4.41
N ALA A 50 9.01 -15.00 3.12
CA ALA A 50 8.65 -13.84 2.31
C ALA A 50 7.49 -13.08 2.99
N PRO A 51 7.55 -11.75 3.10
CA PRO A 51 6.48 -10.98 3.71
C PRO A 51 5.19 -11.14 2.91
N THR A 52 4.05 -11.15 3.59
CA THR A 52 2.75 -11.12 2.92
C THR A 52 2.64 -9.86 2.08
N THR A 53 2.42 -10.01 0.79
CA THR A 53 2.38 -8.90 -0.16
C THR A 53 0.96 -8.48 -0.48
N PHE A 54 0.80 -7.18 -0.70
CA PHE A 54 -0.44 -6.53 -1.10
C PHE A 54 -0.38 -6.19 -2.61
N PRO A 55 -1.47 -6.35 -3.38
CA PRO A 55 -1.49 -6.02 -4.79
C PRO A 55 -1.45 -4.49 -5.02
N ILE A 56 -0.74 -4.05 -6.06
CA ILE A 56 -0.67 -2.62 -6.41
C ILE A 56 -2.05 -2.03 -6.68
N GLU A 57 -2.93 -2.75 -7.36
CA GLU A 57 -4.29 -2.30 -7.65
C GLU A 57 -5.13 -2.06 -6.39
N GLY A 58 -4.84 -2.78 -5.31
CA GLY A 58 -5.55 -2.64 -4.04
C GLY A 58 -5.05 -1.51 -3.14
N LEU A 59 -3.96 -0.82 -3.50
CA LEU A 59 -3.42 0.27 -2.70
C LEU A 59 -4.37 1.46 -2.63
N SER A 60 -4.49 2.05 -1.45
CA SER A 60 -5.26 3.27 -1.24
C SER A 60 -4.66 4.15 -0.15
N PRO A 61 -4.93 5.48 -0.15
CA PRO A 61 -4.43 6.39 0.87
C PRO A 61 -4.94 6.10 2.30
N TYR A 62 -5.95 5.26 2.41
CA TYR A 62 -6.59 4.92 3.70
C TYR A 62 -5.98 3.70 4.38
N GLN A 63 -5.02 3.03 3.72
CA GLN A 63 -4.33 1.86 4.26
C GLN A 63 -2.93 2.23 4.71
N ASN A 64 -2.59 1.85 5.96
CA ASN A 64 -1.29 2.19 6.56
C ASN A 64 -0.31 1.02 6.62
N ASN A 65 -0.81 -0.22 6.60
CA ASN A 65 0.02 -1.42 6.70
C ASN A 65 -0.07 -2.23 5.42
N TRP A 66 0.86 -2.02 4.54
CA TRP A 66 0.98 -2.78 3.30
C TRP A 66 2.46 -2.97 2.93
N THR A 67 2.73 -4.05 2.26
CA THR A 67 4.01 -4.34 1.62
C THR A 67 3.69 -4.81 0.20
N ILE A 68 4.22 -4.15 -0.80
CA ILE A 68 4.13 -4.61 -2.18
C ILE A 68 5.42 -5.33 -2.58
N LYS A 69 5.29 -6.29 -3.49
CA LYS A 69 6.42 -6.91 -4.20
C LYS A 69 6.33 -6.47 -5.65
N ALA A 70 7.23 -5.63 -6.09
CA ALA A 70 7.15 -5.03 -7.41
C ALA A 70 8.50 -4.94 -8.11
N ARG A 71 8.48 -5.02 -9.43
CA ARG A 71 9.64 -4.83 -10.30
C ARG A 71 9.76 -3.37 -10.71
N VAL A 72 10.96 -2.83 -10.69
CA VAL A 72 11.26 -1.52 -11.28
C VAL A 72 11.37 -1.67 -12.80
N THR A 73 10.42 -1.12 -13.55
CA THR A 73 10.40 -1.17 -15.02
C THR A 73 10.93 0.11 -15.66
N GLN A 74 10.81 1.23 -14.95
CA GLN A 74 11.34 2.52 -15.40
C GLN A 74 11.94 3.26 -14.21
N LYS A 75 13.03 3.99 -14.47
CA LYS A 75 13.70 4.87 -13.52
C LYS A 75 14.12 6.14 -14.25
N SER A 76 13.69 7.28 -13.74
CA SER A 76 14.11 8.57 -14.32
C SER A 76 15.47 8.99 -13.79
N ASP A 77 16.15 9.84 -14.54
CA ASP A 77 17.27 10.62 -14.00
C ASP A 77 16.82 11.53 -12.87
N ILE A 78 17.79 11.96 -12.06
CA ILE A 78 17.54 12.96 -11.02
C ILE A 78 17.24 14.29 -11.70
N LYS A 79 16.04 14.81 -11.44
CA LYS A 79 15.62 16.14 -11.91
C LYS A 79 15.76 17.14 -10.78
N THR A 80 16.41 18.26 -11.05
CA THR A 80 16.49 19.39 -10.13
C THR A 80 15.47 20.47 -10.50
N TRP A 81 14.98 21.16 -9.50
CA TRP A 81 14.10 22.32 -9.68
C TRP A 81 14.53 23.44 -8.72
N SER A 82 14.31 24.68 -9.17
CA SER A 82 14.53 25.87 -8.35
C SER A 82 13.37 26.83 -8.58
N ASN A 83 12.82 27.38 -7.52
CA ASN A 83 11.75 28.38 -7.56
C ASN A 83 11.90 29.35 -6.39
N SER A 84 10.99 30.34 -6.29
CA SER A 84 10.98 31.34 -5.22
C SER A 84 10.87 30.80 -3.79
N LYS A 85 10.49 29.51 -3.63
CA LYS A 85 10.36 28.80 -2.35
C LYS A 85 11.58 27.95 -2.01
N GLY A 86 12.57 27.87 -2.91
CA GLY A 86 13.79 27.09 -2.73
C GLY A 86 14.09 26.20 -3.93
N GLU A 87 15.06 25.34 -3.75
CA GLU A 87 15.51 24.36 -4.72
C GLU A 87 15.31 22.95 -4.19
N GLY A 88 15.28 21.99 -5.07
CA GLY A 88 15.15 20.58 -4.71
C GLY A 88 15.45 19.64 -5.86
N LYS A 89 15.46 18.36 -5.55
CA LYS A 89 15.66 17.28 -6.51
C LYS A 89 14.63 16.19 -6.32
N LEU A 90 14.35 15.47 -7.38
CA LEU A 90 13.45 14.32 -7.36
C LEU A 90 13.88 13.31 -8.43
N PHE A 91 13.47 12.06 -8.22
CA PHE A 91 13.41 11.04 -9.27
C PHE A 91 12.15 10.23 -9.15
N ASN A 92 11.80 9.55 -10.23
CA ASN A 92 10.63 8.69 -10.28
C ASN A 92 11.04 7.29 -10.69
N VAL A 93 10.31 6.30 -10.18
CA VAL A 93 10.35 4.92 -10.67
C VAL A 93 8.93 4.45 -10.97
N THR A 94 8.79 3.58 -11.96
CA THR A 94 7.58 2.83 -12.22
C THR A 94 7.75 1.43 -11.67
N LEU A 95 6.84 1.04 -10.79
CA LEU A 95 6.79 -0.24 -10.13
C LEU A 95 5.64 -1.05 -10.71
N VAL A 96 5.88 -2.31 -11.03
CA VAL A 96 4.90 -3.22 -11.64
C VAL A 96 4.83 -4.53 -10.87
N ASP A 97 3.62 -5.00 -10.64
CA ASP A 97 3.32 -6.35 -10.19
C ASP A 97 2.36 -7.06 -11.16
N SER A 98 1.81 -8.19 -10.76
CA SER A 98 0.83 -8.94 -11.57
C SER A 98 -0.52 -8.25 -11.71
N THR A 99 -0.81 -7.23 -10.91
CA THR A 99 -2.12 -6.55 -10.86
C THR A 99 -2.12 -5.21 -11.57
N GLY A 100 -0.97 -4.54 -11.64
CA GLY A 100 -0.88 -3.24 -12.28
C GLY A 100 0.45 -2.55 -12.07
N GLU A 101 0.46 -1.26 -12.37
CA GLU A 101 1.63 -0.40 -12.24
C GLU A 101 1.34 0.83 -11.41
N ILE A 102 2.34 1.30 -10.68
CA ILE A 102 2.27 2.50 -9.87
C ILE A 102 3.57 3.30 -9.95
N ARG A 103 3.46 4.61 -9.97
CA ARG A 103 4.61 5.50 -9.91
C ARG A 103 5.02 5.76 -8.48
N ALA A 104 6.30 5.68 -8.19
CA ALA A 104 6.88 6.13 -6.92
C ALA A 104 7.83 7.30 -7.17
N THR A 105 7.77 8.31 -6.31
CA THR A 105 8.58 9.53 -6.39
C THR A 105 9.33 9.74 -5.08
N ALA A 106 10.63 10.02 -5.18
CA ALA A 106 11.46 10.44 -4.05
C ALA A 106 11.85 11.91 -4.21
N PHE A 107 11.94 12.64 -3.11
CA PHE A 107 12.30 14.06 -3.07
C PHE A 107 13.49 14.33 -2.15
N ASN A 108 14.34 15.28 -2.55
CA ASN A 108 15.43 15.85 -1.73
C ASN A 108 16.36 14.77 -1.14
N ALA A 109 16.52 14.74 0.19
CA ALA A 109 17.39 13.80 0.88
C ALA A 109 17.02 12.31 0.63
N VAL A 110 15.76 12.02 0.36
CA VAL A 110 15.29 10.67 0.04
C VAL A 110 15.81 10.20 -1.31
N VAL A 111 16.11 11.13 -2.23
CA VAL A 111 16.77 10.83 -3.51
C VAL A 111 18.14 10.20 -3.29
N ASP A 112 18.96 10.77 -2.39
CA ASP A 112 20.31 10.27 -2.11
C ASP A 112 20.29 8.87 -1.50
N GLU A 113 19.26 8.56 -0.73
CA GLU A 113 19.11 7.27 -0.08
C GLU A 113 18.68 6.15 -1.05
N PHE A 114 17.69 6.43 -1.89
CA PHE A 114 17.06 5.37 -2.70
C PHE A 114 17.47 5.35 -4.16
N TYR A 115 18.06 6.43 -4.68
CA TYR A 115 18.44 6.46 -6.10
C TYR A 115 19.42 5.35 -6.48
N SER A 116 20.45 5.11 -5.68
CA SER A 116 21.43 4.04 -5.95
C SER A 116 20.93 2.64 -5.61
N ARG A 117 19.91 2.54 -4.73
CA ARG A 117 19.37 1.25 -4.28
C ARG A 117 18.31 0.66 -5.22
N LEU A 118 17.55 1.53 -5.89
CA LEU A 118 16.52 1.11 -6.83
C LEU A 118 17.10 0.98 -8.23
N GLU A 119 17.35 -0.24 -8.66
CA GLU A 119 17.86 -0.55 -10.00
C GLU A 119 16.74 -1.03 -10.92
N MET A 120 16.83 -0.63 -12.18
CA MET A 120 15.87 -1.03 -13.20
C MET A 120 15.99 -2.53 -13.48
N GLY A 121 14.88 -3.22 -13.54
CA GLY A 121 14.80 -4.67 -13.77
C GLY A 121 14.72 -5.50 -12.49
N ASN A 122 15.20 -5.00 -11.36
CA ASN A 122 15.18 -5.71 -10.08
C ASN A 122 13.80 -5.67 -9.41
N VAL A 123 13.57 -6.63 -8.54
CA VAL A 123 12.33 -6.77 -7.76
C VAL A 123 12.59 -6.38 -6.32
N TYR A 124 11.68 -5.63 -5.74
CA TYR A 124 11.80 -5.13 -4.37
C TYR A 124 10.52 -5.37 -3.56
N TYR A 125 10.69 -5.63 -2.27
CA TYR A 125 9.64 -5.42 -1.27
C TYR A 125 9.67 -3.96 -0.86
N ILE A 126 8.54 -3.28 -0.96
CA ILE A 126 8.40 -1.86 -0.61
C ILE A 126 7.26 -1.70 0.38
N SER A 127 7.52 -1.04 1.49
CA SER A 127 6.54 -0.72 2.52
C SER A 127 6.76 0.67 3.11
N LYS A 128 5.79 1.15 3.89
CA LYS A 128 5.85 2.45 4.57
C LYS A 128 6.09 3.66 3.65
N ALA A 129 5.76 3.54 2.36
CA ALA A 129 5.66 4.70 1.50
C ALA A 129 4.25 5.32 1.61
N ARG A 130 4.14 6.60 1.33
CA ARG A 130 2.86 7.30 1.35
C ARG A 130 2.12 7.09 0.04
N VAL A 131 0.86 6.64 0.11
CA VAL A 131 -0.04 6.58 -1.05
C VAL A 131 -0.77 7.92 -1.19
N ASN A 132 -0.72 8.51 -2.36
CA ASN A 132 -1.38 9.77 -2.69
C ASN A 132 -2.22 9.60 -3.97
N PHE A 133 -3.16 10.52 -4.20
CA PHE A 133 -3.84 10.62 -5.50
C PHE A 133 -2.85 11.01 -6.59
N ALA A 134 -2.89 10.28 -7.71
CA ALA A 134 -2.00 10.52 -8.83
C ALA A 134 -2.25 11.88 -9.47
N LYS A 135 -1.18 12.64 -9.66
CA LYS A 135 -1.23 13.90 -10.40
C LYS A 135 -1.16 13.60 -11.90
N LYS A 136 -2.30 13.35 -12.52
CA LYS A 136 -2.40 12.95 -13.93
C LYS A 136 -1.65 13.90 -14.90
N LYS A 137 -1.45 15.14 -14.54
CA LYS A 137 -0.62 16.10 -15.32
C LYS A 137 0.84 15.65 -15.45
N PHE A 138 1.36 14.89 -14.48
CA PHE A 138 2.74 14.45 -14.42
C PHE A 138 2.89 12.93 -14.41
N ASN A 139 1.78 12.21 -14.44
CA ASN A 139 1.72 10.76 -14.33
C ASN A 139 0.82 10.20 -15.44
N ASN A 140 1.43 9.50 -16.40
CA ASN A 140 0.74 8.93 -17.55
C ASN A 140 0.19 7.52 -17.28
N LEU A 141 0.41 6.99 -16.07
CA LEU A 141 -0.09 5.66 -15.71
C LEU A 141 -1.60 5.70 -15.49
N SER A 142 -2.23 4.56 -15.70
CA SER A 142 -3.69 4.38 -15.50
C SER A 142 -4.09 4.45 -14.03
N ASN A 143 -3.18 4.07 -13.11
CA ASN A 143 -3.44 4.05 -11.68
C ASN A 143 -3.86 5.44 -11.15
N ASP A 144 -4.89 5.46 -10.31
CA ASP A 144 -5.38 6.69 -9.69
C ASP A 144 -4.55 7.15 -8.49
N TYR A 145 -3.59 6.33 -8.08
CA TYR A 145 -2.69 6.60 -6.98
C TYR A 145 -1.23 6.65 -7.42
N GLU A 146 -0.42 7.30 -6.62
CA GLU A 146 1.05 7.32 -6.74
C GLU A 146 1.68 7.21 -5.35
N LEU A 147 2.90 6.69 -5.29
CA LEU A 147 3.66 6.58 -4.06
C LEU A 147 4.62 7.75 -3.89
N THR A 148 4.76 8.23 -2.67
CA THR A 148 5.86 9.08 -2.27
C THR A 148 6.75 8.29 -1.31
N LEU A 149 8.01 8.13 -1.69
CA LEU A 149 9.03 7.52 -0.83
C LEU A 149 9.43 8.54 0.24
N GLU A 150 9.47 8.09 1.47
CA GLU A 150 9.82 8.89 2.66
C GLU A 150 11.05 8.26 3.33
N LYS A 151 11.69 8.97 4.27
CA LYS A 151 12.85 8.44 5.01
C LYS A 151 12.57 7.15 5.78
N ASN A 152 11.32 6.95 6.18
CA ASN A 152 10.87 5.74 6.89
C ASN A 152 10.41 4.62 5.94
N SER A 153 10.40 4.86 4.62
CA SER A 153 10.09 3.83 3.64
C SER A 153 11.11 2.70 3.71
N GLN A 154 10.63 1.48 3.65
CA GLN A 154 11.47 0.29 3.66
C GLN A 154 11.50 -0.28 2.24
N ILE A 155 12.70 -0.50 1.73
CA ILE A 155 12.95 -1.05 0.40
C ILE A 155 13.99 -2.16 0.56
N GLU A 156 13.58 -3.38 0.26
CA GLU A 156 14.42 -4.58 0.33
C GLU A 156 14.44 -5.26 -1.04
N GLU A 157 15.61 -5.52 -1.56
CA GLU A 157 15.76 -6.23 -2.82
C GLU A 157 15.44 -7.71 -2.62
N VAL A 158 14.66 -8.27 -3.54
CA VAL A 158 14.37 -9.71 -3.54
C VAL A 158 15.55 -10.42 -4.19
N SER A 159 16.40 -11.04 -3.37
CA SER A 159 17.52 -11.84 -3.84
C SER A 159 17.03 -13.00 -4.70
N SER A 160 17.61 -13.20 -5.87
CA SER A 160 17.31 -14.33 -6.77
C SER A 160 17.53 -15.70 -6.12
N LEU A 161 18.39 -15.77 -5.11
CA LEU A 161 18.62 -16.99 -4.33
C LEU A 161 17.36 -17.54 -3.62
N SER A 162 16.34 -16.71 -3.39
CA SER A 162 15.08 -17.20 -2.81
C SER A 162 14.17 -17.88 -3.84
N TYR A 163 14.45 -17.74 -5.13
CA TYR A 163 13.64 -18.36 -6.19
C TYR A 163 14.02 -19.81 -6.44
N ASP A 164 15.32 -20.16 -6.28
CA ASP A 164 15.84 -21.48 -6.62
C ASP A 164 15.47 -22.55 -5.59
N ILE A 165 15.20 -22.15 -4.35
CA ILE A 165 14.83 -23.11 -3.27
C ILE A 165 13.37 -23.57 -3.40
N LEU A 166 12.48 -22.78 -4.01
CA LEU A 166 11.06 -23.10 -4.13
C LEU A 166 10.70 -23.88 -5.41
N THR A 167 11.57 -23.88 -6.43
CA THR A 167 11.29 -24.55 -7.70
C THR A 167 11.94 -25.93 -7.81
N GLY A 168 12.78 -26.35 -6.85
CA GLY A 168 13.22 -27.73 -6.73
C GLY A 168 13.81 -28.38 -7.99
N LEU A 169 14.23 -27.62 -8.99
CA LEU A 169 14.92 -28.15 -10.15
C LEU A 169 16.44 -28.04 -9.92
N ALA A 170 16.98 -29.08 -9.33
CA ALA A 170 18.38 -29.37 -9.49
C ALA A 170 18.60 -29.72 -10.97
N ASP A 171 19.26 -28.84 -11.70
CA ASP A 171 19.91 -29.22 -12.96
C ASP A 171 20.94 -30.29 -12.64
N ILE A 172 20.60 -31.51 -12.94
CA ILE A 172 21.57 -32.61 -13.00
C ILE A 172 22.34 -32.35 -14.30
N VAL A 173 23.49 -31.73 -14.13
CA VAL A 173 24.50 -31.69 -15.19
C VAL A 173 25.04 -33.10 -15.35
N PHE A 174 24.61 -33.79 -16.39
CA PHE A 174 25.33 -34.97 -16.91
C PHE A 174 26.52 -34.44 -17.70
N GLY A 175 27.72 -34.67 -17.14
CA GLY A 175 29.00 -34.62 -17.86
C GLY A 175 29.22 -35.91 -18.65
#